data_506b28d8a4d6ab2e9e173f3924ce33f9
#
_entry.id   506b28d8a4d6ab2e9e173f3924ce33f9
#
_cell.length_a   1.000
_cell.length_b   1.000
_cell.length_c   1.000
_cell.angle_alpha   90.00
_cell.angle_beta   90.00
_cell.angle_gamma   90.00
#
_symmetry.space_group_name_H-M   'P 1'
#
loop_
_entity.id
_entity.type
_entity.pdbx_description
1 polymer ?
#
loop_
_entity_poly.entity_id
_entity_poly.type
_entity_poly.pdbx_seq_one_letter_code
_entity_poly.pdbx_strand_id
1 'polypeptide(L)'
;MSVSNTGAAPRPQGRALRIGICGFFIECNRWSPVTTREGFADALDISGAALGAELAREQPRLLPDCAGFAAAMKAAGPWQPVPLRMAVAQPGGPVDQGYFDELVADIEARLRAAAPLDAVFISSHGAALTTECDDPDGLLFARIRAVVGPDMPIVAVFDLHTNVSMAMTKALSAFVAYRTNPHTDLRACGEEAARHLHTLLAHGPGVVECVKLPFVPPATAQLVAPGTPYAELIALGQTRVGGPILNVSLCGGFALADCDKCGFAVVVTARDGDRRAAKTLALELANTVWAMRGRFVSLLTPLAQAVHAAVVAGRPGGEPLILADVADNPGAGGGGNTVMLLVALVTAGAQGVLLGVFTDPELAQEAHAAGVGAAFTARFNRHSADPQFALPYSHDARVLALSDGVFVGQRGMVKGSTLSMGPSALLELGGVRVAVISIRQQLLDPAQLEVLGVDLATVRTLVVKSRGHFRAAFDTFAPPGRILEVDCPGLTTPNLKTLPWTRMPRPVYPLDEDAVWSAG
;
A
#
# COMPACT_ATOMS: atom_id res chain seq x y z
N MET A 1 -0.89 47.48 24.72
CA MET A 1 0.08 46.50 25.19
C MET A 1 0.62 45.75 23.98
N SER A 2 1.88 46.01 23.69
CA SER A 2 2.59 45.50 22.49
C SER A 2 2.86 44.01 22.70
N VAL A 3 2.31 43.15 21.83
CA VAL A 3 2.65 41.73 21.80
C VAL A 3 4.01 41.62 21.10
N SER A 4 5.03 41.27 21.83
CA SER A 4 6.37 41.02 21.33
C SER A 4 6.34 39.81 20.39
N ASN A 5 6.57 40.07 19.12
CA ASN A 5 6.84 39.08 18.09
C ASN A 5 8.20 38.44 18.39
N THR A 6 8.22 37.27 19.02
CA THR A 6 9.46 36.49 19.18
C THR A 6 9.75 35.82 17.83
N GLY A 7 10.31 36.60 16.90
CA GLY A 7 10.82 36.08 15.64
C GLY A 7 11.86 35.00 15.87
N ALA A 8 11.69 33.86 15.24
CA ALA A 8 12.72 32.82 15.17
C ALA A 8 14.04 33.45 14.73
N ALA A 9 15.12 33.15 15.44
CA ALA A 9 16.45 33.70 15.11
C ALA A 9 16.82 33.33 13.67
N PRO A 10 17.39 34.28 12.88
CA PRO A 10 17.82 34.00 11.53
C PRO A 10 18.89 32.91 11.55
N ARG A 11 18.68 31.86 10.73
CA ARG A 11 19.61 30.74 10.64
C ARG A 11 20.96 31.16 10.14
N PRO A 12 22.06 30.63 10.68
CA PRO A 12 23.40 30.88 10.13
C PRO A 12 23.45 30.33 8.69
N GLN A 13 23.72 31.19 7.72
CA GLN A 13 23.94 30.79 6.34
C GLN A 13 25.19 29.90 6.26
N GLY A 14 25.04 28.71 5.65
CA GLY A 14 26.15 27.84 5.27
C GLY A 14 26.33 26.52 6.03
N ARG A 15 25.56 26.20 7.07
CA ARG A 15 25.65 24.86 7.69
C ARG A 15 24.72 23.85 7.03
N ALA A 16 25.14 22.58 7.03
CA ALA A 16 24.31 21.47 6.57
C ALA A 16 23.04 21.31 7.45
N LEU A 17 21.88 21.12 6.82
CA LEU A 17 20.62 20.83 7.52
C LEU A 17 20.65 19.41 8.09
N ARG A 18 20.39 19.26 9.37
CA ARG A 18 20.33 17.96 10.06
C ARG A 18 18.88 17.47 10.13
N ILE A 19 18.55 16.47 9.34
CA ILE A 19 17.18 15.98 9.18
C ILE A 19 17.06 14.55 9.71
N GLY A 20 16.23 14.36 10.74
CA GLY A 20 15.86 13.03 11.25
C GLY A 20 15.05 12.26 10.20
N ILE A 21 15.44 11.01 9.92
CA ILE A 21 14.76 10.13 8.95
C ILE A 21 14.23 8.91 9.66
N CYS A 22 12.91 8.69 9.63
CA CYS A 22 12.27 7.50 10.15
C CYS A 22 11.05 7.09 9.34
N GLY A 23 10.52 5.90 9.62
CA GLY A 23 9.29 5.42 9.02
C GLY A 23 8.73 4.18 9.71
N PHE A 24 7.41 4.07 9.62
CA PHE A 24 6.64 2.90 9.99
C PHE A 24 5.61 2.68 8.89
N PHE A 25 5.81 1.64 8.08
CA PHE A 25 5.07 1.46 6.84
C PHE A 25 4.44 0.08 6.78
N ILE A 26 3.14 0.02 7.02
CA ILE A 26 2.31 -1.18 6.87
C ILE A 26 0.85 -0.78 6.67
N GLU A 27 0.13 -1.51 5.83
CA GLU A 27 -1.33 -1.48 5.69
C GLU A 27 -1.92 -2.66 6.46
N CYS A 28 -2.77 -2.42 7.45
CA CYS A 28 -3.31 -3.48 8.30
C CYS A 28 -4.77 -3.79 7.99
N ASN A 29 -5.02 -5.04 7.57
CA ASN A 29 -6.35 -5.63 7.50
C ASN A 29 -6.67 -6.26 8.86
N ARG A 30 -7.77 -5.83 9.50
CA ARG A 30 -8.18 -6.27 10.85
C ARG A 30 -8.26 -7.79 11.02
N TRP A 31 -8.66 -8.48 9.97
CA TRP A 31 -8.93 -9.91 10.00
C TRP A 31 -7.75 -10.79 9.54
N SER A 32 -6.67 -10.18 9.08
CA SER A 32 -5.45 -10.91 8.72
C SER A 32 -4.68 -11.36 9.96
N PRO A 33 -3.85 -12.41 9.86
CA PRO A 33 -2.97 -12.83 10.95
C PRO A 33 -2.08 -11.69 11.45
N VAL A 34 -1.81 -11.66 12.76
CA VAL A 34 -0.96 -10.65 13.42
C VAL A 34 0.40 -10.56 12.71
N THR A 35 0.81 -9.34 12.42
CA THR A 35 2.14 -9.06 11.87
C THR A 35 3.15 -8.93 13.00
N THR A 36 4.09 -9.88 13.04
CA THR A 36 5.13 -9.95 14.07
C THR A 36 6.42 -9.25 13.62
N ARG A 37 7.44 -9.23 14.49
CA ARG A 37 8.79 -8.72 14.19
C ARG A 37 9.38 -9.35 12.93
N GLU A 38 9.15 -10.63 12.73
CA GLU A 38 9.68 -11.38 11.58
C GLU A 38 9.14 -10.81 10.27
N GLY A 39 7.86 -10.42 10.22
CA GLY A 39 7.28 -9.79 9.02
C GLY A 39 7.95 -8.46 8.63
N PHE A 40 8.47 -7.71 9.60
CA PHE A 40 9.30 -6.52 9.33
C PHE A 40 10.74 -6.90 8.98
N ALA A 41 11.34 -7.87 9.66
CA ALA A 41 12.68 -8.35 9.36
C ALA A 41 12.80 -8.92 7.94
N ASP A 42 11.78 -9.62 7.47
CA ASP A 42 11.72 -10.19 6.12
C ASP A 42 11.62 -9.11 5.03
N ALA A 43 11.01 -7.95 5.33
CA ALA A 43 10.90 -6.85 4.39
C ALA A 43 11.99 -5.78 4.63
N LEU A 44 11.86 -5.00 5.70
CA LEU A 44 12.88 -4.02 6.11
C LEU A 44 12.67 -3.58 7.57
N ASP A 45 13.61 -3.87 8.45
CA ASP A 45 13.71 -3.24 9.78
C ASP A 45 15.16 -2.86 10.06
N ILE A 46 15.50 -1.60 9.82
CA ILE A 46 16.86 -1.09 9.94
C ILE A 46 16.90 0.23 10.69
N SER A 47 18.00 0.48 11.40
CA SER A 47 18.17 1.70 12.18
C SER A 47 19.61 2.21 12.17
N GLY A 48 19.83 3.45 12.60
CA GLY A 48 21.15 4.03 12.81
C GLY A 48 22.07 3.86 11.59
N ALA A 49 23.25 3.29 11.79
CA ALA A 49 24.28 3.16 10.73
C ALA A 49 23.80 2.35 9.53
N ALA A 50 22.98 1.32 9.72
CA ALA A 50 22.43 0.51 8.64
C ALA A 50 21.47 1.33 7.75
N LEU A 51 20.59 2.13 8.36
CA LEU A 51 19.72 3.05 7.62
C LEU A 51 20.55 4.14 6.91
N GLY A 52 21.59 4.66 7.57
CA GLY A 52 22.51 5.62 6.97
C GLY A 52 23.23 5.08 5.73
N ALA A 53 23.65 3.82 5.77
CA ALA A 53 24.27 3.14 4.63
C ALA A 53 23.28 2.99 3.45
N GLU A 54 22.02 2.63 3.73
CA GLU A 54 20.99 2.56 2.67
C GLU A 54 20.68 3.92 2.06
N LEU A 55 20.57 5.00 2.87
CA LEU A 55 20.36 6.36 2.36
C LEU A 55 21.51 6.88 1.47
N ALA A 56 22.72 6.33 1.65
CA ALA A 56 23.89 6.69 0.84
C ALA A 56 24.01 5.90 -0.47
N ARG A 57 23.24 4.83 -0.66
CA ARG A 57 23.28 3.97 -1.86
C ARG A 57 22.65 4.69 -3.05
N GLU A 58 23.14 4.40 -4.24
CA GLU A 58 22.52 4.84 -5.49
C GLU A 58 21.16 4.19 -5.71
N GLN A 59 21.03 2.94 -5.32
CA GLN A 59 19.78 2.14 -5.35
C GLN A 59 19.52 1.59 -3.94
N PRO A 60 18.89 2.37 -3.06
CA PRO A 60 18.58 1.93 -1.71
C PRO A 60 17.41 0.93 -1.72
N ARG A 61 17.39 0.03 -0.74
CA ARG A 61 16.24 -0.85 -0.47
C ARG A 61 15.09 -0.15 0.25
N LEU A 62 15.20 1.16 0.45
CA LEU A 62 14.17 1.99 1.05
C LEU A 62 13.01 2.22 0.08
N LEU A 63 11.88 2.63 0.63
CA LEU A 63 10.75 3.07 -0.19
C LEU A 63 11.18 4.21 -1.13
N PRO A 64 10.64 4.28 -2.36
CA PRO A 64 11.06 5.29 -3.34
C PRO A 64 10.85 6.74 -2.89
N ASP A 65 9.90 7.02 -1.98
CA ASP A 65 9.70 8.35 -1.39
C ASP A 65 10.88 8.78 -0.51
N CYS A 66 11.47 7.87 0.28
CA CYS A 66 12.70 8.14 1.02
C CYS A 66 13.86 8.49 0.08
N ALA A 67 14.01 7.73 -1.01
CA ALA A 67 15.03 7.99 -2.01
C ALA A 67 14.80 9.32 -2.75
N GLY A 68 13.54 9.66 -3.05
CA GLY A 68 13.15 10.94 -3.64
C GLY A 68 13.44 12.12 -2.72
N PHE A 69 13.05 11.99 -1.45
CA PHE A 69 13.36 13.01 -0.43
C PHE A 69 14.86 13.26 -0.31
N ALA A 70 15.65 12.19 -0.15
CA ALA A 70 17.11 12.31 -0.03
C ALA A 70 17.76 12.95 -1.27
N ALA A 71 17.31 12.57 -2.47
CA ALA A 71 17.81 13.15 -3.73
C ALA A 71 17.50 14.65 -3.84
N ALA A 72 16.26 15.05 -3.51
CA ALA A 72 15.86 16.46 -3.55
C ALA A 72 16.59 17.31 -2.49
N MET A 73 16.77 16.79 -1.27
CA MET A 73 17.55 17.45 -0.23
C MET A 73 19.00 17.67 -0.67
N LYS A 74 19.62 16.64 -1.27
CA LYS A 74 21.00 16.74 -1.81
C LYS A 74 21.12 17.79 -2.92
N ALA A 75 20.13 17.87 -3.80
CA ALA A 75 20.10 18.84 -4.90
C ALA A 75 19.89 20.28 -4.41
N ALA A 76 19.17 20.47 -3.31
CA ALA A 76 18.85 21.79 -2.77
C ALA A 76 19.99 22.43 -1.94
N GLY A 77 20.98 21.66 -1.48
CA GLY A 77 22.12 22.18 -0.75
C GLY A 77 22.73 21.22 0.27
N PRO A 78 23.62 21.72 1.13
CA PRO A 78 24.27 20.90 2.15
C PRO A 78 23.25 20.38 3.17
N TRP A 79 23.18 19.07 3.34
CA TRP A 79 22.36 18.42 4.36
C TRP A 79 23.04 17.19 4.94
N GLN A 80 22.63 16.82 6.14
CA GLN A 80 23.09 15.65 6.85
C GLN A 80 21.87 14.81 7.25
N PRO A 81 21.65 13.64 6.63
CA PRO A 81 20.66 12.71 7.11
C PRO A 81 21.04 12.21 8.51
N VAL A 82 20.08 12.19 9.41
CA VAL A 82 20.19 11.63 10.75
C VAL A 82 19.31 10.37 10.78
N PRO A 83 19.89 9.19 10.54
CA PRO A 83 19.13 7.95 10.43
C PRO A 83 18.60 7.51 11.80
N LEU A 84 17.29 7.43 11.96
CA LEU A 84 16.63 6.96 13.17
C LEU A 84 16.30 5.47 13.02
N ARG A 85 15.09 5.13 12.59
CA ARG A 85 14.66 3.76 12.27
C ARG A 85 13.64 3.76 11.14
N MET A 86 13.72 2.75 10.27
CA MET A 86 12.78 2.49 9.18
C MET A 86 12.31 1.05 9.30
N ALA A 87 11.01 0.88 9.51
CA ALA A 87 10.36 -0.43 9.60
C ALA A 87 9.26 -0.52 8.55
N VAL A 88 9.38 -1.47 7.64
CA VAL A 88 8.44 -1.73 6.54
C VAL A 88 8.04 -3.19 6.57
N ALA A 89 6.75 -3.47 6.48
CA ALA A 89 6.24 -4.82 6.31
C ALA A 89 5.27 -4.90 5.13
N GLN A 90 5.09 -6.09 4.60
CA GLN A 90 4.02 -6.36 3.63
C GLN A 90 2.65 -6.14 4.29
N PRO A 91 1.63 -5.68 3.54
CA PRO A 91 0.28 -5.56 4.07
C PRO A 91 -0.16 -6.85 4.78
N GLY A 92 -0.66 -6.74 6.01
CA GLY A 92 -0.95 -7.87 6.89
C GLY A 92 -2.01 -7.57 7.92
N GLY A 93 -2.02 -8.29 9.03
CA GLY A 93 -2.88 -8.01 10.16
C GLY A 93 -2.32 -6.94 11.11
N PRO A 94 -3.02 -6.69 12.23
CA PRO A 94 -2.52 -5.79 13.26
C PRO A 94 -1.12 -6.16 13.70
N VAL A 95 -0.28 -5.17 13.94
CA VAL A 95 1.11 -5.35 14.39
C VAL A 95 1.12 -5.77 15.85
N ASP A 96 2.02 -6.67 16.23
CA ASP A 96 2.28 -6.99 17.64
C ASP A 96 2.58 -5.72 18.44
N GLN A 97 1.85 -5.50 19.55
CA GLN A 97 1.99 -4.27 20.34
C GLN A 97 3.39 -4.13 20.92
N GLY A 98 3.98 -5.24 21.41
CA GLY A 98 5.31 -5.20 22.00
C GLY A 98 6.38 -4.76 21.00
N TYR A 99 6.31 -5.24 19.77
CA TYR A 99 7.20 -4.79 18.70
C TYR A 99 7.01 -3.29 18.40
N PHE A 100 5.76 -2.81 18.30
CA PHE A 100 5.48 -1.41 18.07
C PHE A 100 6.00 -0.51 19.19
N ASP A 101 5.83 -0.90 20.45
CA ASP A 101 6.33 -0.16 21.60
C ASP A 101 7.86 -0.03 21.59
N GLU A 102 8.57 -1.10 21.23
CA GLU A 102 10.03 -1.06 21.05
C GLU A 102 10.44 -0.12 19.91
N LEU A 103 9.71 -0.16 18.78
CA LEU A 103 9.98 0.71 17.63
C LEU A 103 9.84 2.18 18.03
N VAL A 104 8.77 2.53 18.73
CA VAL A 104 8.54 3.91 19.22
C VAL A 104 9.64 4.33 20.19
N ALA A 105 9.97 3.49 21.16
CA ALA A 105 11.00 3.77 22.16
C ALA A 105 12.38 3.97 21.52
N ASP A 106 12.75 3.15 20.51
CA ASP A 106 14.02 3.29 19.78
C ASP A 106 14.07 4.60 18.97
N ILE A 107 12.99 4.96 18.26
CA ILE A 107 12.90 6.24 17.54
C ILE A 107 13.06 7.42 18.49
N GLU A 108 12.36 7.43 19.64
CA GLU A 108 12.48 8.48 20.64
C GLU A 108 13.89 8.60 21.21
N ALA A 109 14.51 7.48 21.56
CA ALA A 109 15.87 7.48 22.10
C ALA A 109 16.87 8.06 21.10
N ARG A 110 16.75 7.69 19.82
CA ARG A 110 17.60 8.21 18.74
C ARG A 110 17.36 9.68 18.48
N LEU A 111 16.11 10.16 18.53
CA LEU A 111 15.78 11.59 18.40
C LEU A 111 16.45 12.41 19.51
N ARG A 112 16.36 11.97 20.77
CA ARG A 112 16.99 12.63 21.91
C ARG A 112 18.53 12.66 21.78
N ALA A 113 19.12 11.54 21.37
CA ALA A 113 20.58 11.44 21.18
C ALA A 113 21.09 12.29 19.99
N ALA A 114 20.25 12.49 18.98
CA ALA A 114 20.62 13.22 17.77
C ALA A 114 20.45 14.74 17.87
N ALA A 115 19.80 15.26 18.89
CA ALA A 115 19.55 16.71 19.05
C ALA A 115 20.85 17.53 19.05
N PRO A 116 20.85 18.75 18.45
CA PRO A 116 19.73 19.42 17.78
C PRO A 116 19.52 18.95 16.33
N LEU A 117 18.27 18.90 15.90
CA LEU A 117 17.84 18.68 14.51
C LEU A 117 17.25 19.97 13.92
N ASP A 118 17.11 20.01 12.60
CA ASP A 118 16.43 21.11 11.89
C ASP A 118 15.03 20.71 11.44
N ALA A 119 14.78 19.41 11.21
CA ALA A 119 13.48 18.87 10.87
C ALA A 119 13.46 17.34 11.03
N VAL A 120 12.27 16.75 10.87
CA VAL A 120 12.07 15.30 10.76
C VAL A 120 11.28 15.00 9.48
N PHE A 121 11.73 13.97 8.76
CA PHE A 121 11.00 13.35 7.65
C PHE A 121 10.50 11.97 8.08
N ILE A 122 9.23 11.68 7.77
CA ILE A 122 8.59 10.40 8.07
C ILE A 122 8.04 9.81 6.77
N SER A 123 8.38 8.55 6.48
CA SER A 123 7.69 7.73 5.48
C SER A 123 6.74 6.78 6.21
N SER A 124 5.45 6.86 5.92
CA SER A 124 4.43 6.03 6.57
C SER A 124 3.35 5.62 5.59
N HIS A 125 2.77 4.43 5.80
CA HIS A 125 1.55 4.07 5.08
C HIS A 125 0.34 4.86 5.60
N GLY A 126 0.20 4.98 6.92
CA GLY A 126 -0.89 5.67 7.59
C GLY A 126 -2.16 4.84 7.80
N ALA A 127 -2.12 3.55 7.52
CA ALA A 127 -3.23 2.61 7.76
C ALA A 127 -2.84 1.46 8.68
N ALA A 128 -1.88 1.70 9.57
CA ALA A 128 -1.45 0.72 10.55
C ALA A 128 -2.49 0.54 11.67
N LEU A 129 -2.47 -0.67 12.23
CA LEU A 129 -3.13 -1.08 13.47
C LEU A 129 -2.11 -1.83 14.31
N THR A 130 -2.28 -1.84 15.62
CA THR A 130 -1.64 -2.85 16.46
C THR A 130 -2.68 -3.74 17.13
N THR A 131 -2.24 -4.76 17.85
CA THR A 131 -3.15 -5.63 18.59
C THR A 131 -3.93 -4.89 19.67
N GLU A 132 -3.45 -3.72 20.12
CA GLU A 132 -4.04 -2.93 21.20
C GLU A 132 -4.38 -1.48 20.83
N CYS A 133 -3.87 -0.96 19.70
CA CYS A 133 -4.07 0.42 19.27
C CYS A 133 -4.62 0.52 17.84
N ASP A 134 -5.68 1.29 17.66
CA ASP A 134 -6.31 1.54 16.37
C ASP A 134 -5.68 2.72 15.60
N ASP A 135 -4.82 3.53 16.26
CA ASP A 135 -4.08 4.64 15.64
C ASP A 135 -2.60 4.68 16.02
N PRO A 136 -1.81 3.63 15.71
CA PRO A 136 -0.38 3.65 16.02
C PRO A 136 0.39 4.70 15.22
N ASP A 137 -0.05 5.05 13.99
CA ASP A 137 0.55 6.14 13.21
C ASP A 137 0.43 7.48 13.95
N GLY A 138 -0.77 7.82 14.42
CA GLY A 138 -1.00 9.04 15.18
C GLY A 138 -0.26 9.05 16.51
N LEU A 139 -0.18 7.90 17.20
CA LEU A 139 0.59 7.75 18.44
C LEU A 139 2.09 7.99 18.19
N LEU A 140 2.68 7.35 17.17
CA LEU A 140 4.08 7.53 16.81
C LEU A 140 4.39 9.00 16.52
N PHE A 141 3.55 9.66 15.73
CA PHE A 141 3.77 11.05 15.34
C PHE A 141 3.63 12.01 16.52
N ALA A 142 2.67 11.78 17.41
CA ALA A 142 2.52 12.54 18.64
C ALA A 142 3.75 12.37 19.57
N ARG A 143 4.30 11.16 19.66
CA ARG A 143 5.52 10.87 20.43
C ARG A 143 6.75 11.56 19.83
N ILE A 144 6.92 11.54 18.51
CA ILE A 144 7.98 12.28 17.80
C ILE A 144 7.83 13.78 18.10
N ARG A 145 6.62 14.35 17.93
CA ARG A 145 6.32 15.76 18.21
C ARG A 145 6.66 16.15 19.64
N ALA A 146 6.33 15.31 20.61
CA ALA A 146 6.64 15.55 22.01
C ALA A 146 8.16 15.61 22.31
N VAL A 147 8.97 14.83 21.57
CA VAL A 147 10.43 14.83 21.74
C VAL A 147 11.06 16.06 21.06
N VAL A 148 10.63 16.42 19.85
CA VAL A 148 11.28 17.48 19.07
C VAL A 148 10.73 18.87 19.35
N GLY A 149 9.63 18.99 20.08
CA GLY A 149 8.98 20.26 20.45
C GLY A 149 7.99 20.78 19.39
N PRO A 150 7.19 21.80 19.73
CA PRO A 150 6.07 22.26 18.92
C PRO A 150 6.48 22.90 17.58
N ASP A 151 7.64 23.55 17.52
CA ASP A 151 8.07 24.39 16.40
C ASP A 151 8.91 23.62 15.37
N MET A 152 9.34 22.39 15.67
CA MET A 152 10.15 21.58 14.76
C MET A 152 9.35 21.21 13.51
N PRO A 153 9.81 21.51 12.28
CA PRO A 153 9.15 21.00 11.08
C PRO A 153 9.16 19.47 11.02
N ILE A 154 7.98 18.88 10.91
CA ILE A 154 7.80 17.46 10.64
C ILE A 154 7.03 17.34 9.32
N VAL A 155 7.65 16.75 8.31
CA VAL A 155 7.02 16.47 7.03
C VAL A 155 6.87 14.97 6.82
N ALA A 156 5.74 14.53 6.30
CA ALA A 156 5.49 13.10 6.11
C ALA A 156 4.89 12.80 4.73
N VAL A 157 5.26 11.63 4.21
CA VAL A 157 4.69 11.06 2.97
C VAL A 157 3.86 9.83 3.33
N PHE A 158 2.72 9.68 2.66
CA PHE A 158 1.73 8.65 2.91
C PHE A 158 1.26 7.96 1.63
N ASP A 159 0.79 6.73 1.80
CA ASP A 159 -0.06 6.09 0.80
C ASP A 159 -1.42 6.80 0.71
N LEU A 160 -2.06 6.80 -0.47
CA LEU A 160 -3.40 7.36 -0.65
C LEU A 160 -4.50 6.54 0.05
N HIS A 161 -4.19 5.30 0.47
CA HIS A 161 -5.08 4.47 1.30
C HIS A 161 -4.97 4.77 2.80
N THR A 162 -4.23 5.80 3.20
CA THR A 162 -4.09 6.18 4.61
C THR A 162 -5.44 6.47 5.27
N ASN A 163 -5.65 5.97 6.48
CA ASN A 163 -6.74 6.33 7.37
C ASN A 163 -6.31 7.50 8.24
N VAL A 164 -6.56 8.72 7.78
CA VAL A 164 -6.07 9.93 8.44
C VAL A 164 -6.74 10.14 9.79
N SER A 165 -5.94 10.32 10.86
CA SER A 165 -6.41 10.72 12.17
C SER A 165 -6.08 12.19 12.49
N MET A 166 -6.80 12.74 13.46
CA MET A 166 -6.50 14.09 13.98
C MET A 166 -5.16 14.15 14.72
N ALA A 167 -4.71 13.03 15.30
CA ALA A 167 -3.40 12.95 15.94
C ALA A 167 -2.27 13.09 14.91
N MET A 168 -2.40 12.41 13.76
CA MET A 168 -1.45 12.53 12.63
C MET A 168 -1.34 13.97 12.17
N THR A 169 -2.46 14.62 11.81
CA THR A 169 -2.45 15.96 11.22
C THR A 169 -1.96 17.04 12.20
N LYS A 170 -2.30 16.94 13.48
CA LYS A 170 -1.82 17.86 14.53
C LYS A 170 -0.31 17.77 14.76
N ALA A 171 0.28 16.61 14.56
CA ALA A 171 1.71 16.40 14.75
C ALA A 171 2.56 16.95 13.58
N LEU A 172 1.98 17.07 12.39
CA LEU A 172 2.71 17.37 11.16
C LEU A 172 2.71 18.87 10.81
N SER A 173 3.76 19.29 10.10
CA SER A 173 3.88 20.61 9.48
C SER A 173 3.56 20.56 7.97
N ALA A 174 3.72 19.41 7.33
CA ALA A 174 3.25 19.13 5.97
C ALA A 174 2.90 17.65 5.80
N PHE A 175 1.88 17.41 4.99
CA PHE A 175 1.33 16.10 4.66
C PHE A 175 1.32 15.94 3.13
N VAL A 176 1.90 14.86 2.61
CA VAL A 176 1.91 14.54 1.17
C VAL A 176 1.44 13.10 0.99
N ALA A 177 0.35 12.87 0.27
CA ALA A 177 -0.07 11.52 -0.11
C ALA A 177 0.23 11.23 -1.58
N TYR A 178 0.41 9.95 -1.91
CA TYR A 178 0.48 9.47 -3.29
C TYR A 178 -0.79 9.87 -4.05
N ARG A 179 -0.66 10.05 -5.36
CA ARG A 179 -1.74 10.48 -6.27
C ARG A 179 -2.03 9.49 -7.37
N THR A 180 -1.30 8.38 -7.41
CA THR A 180 -1.48 7.32 -8.41
C THR A 180 -1.83 5.99 -7.75
N ASN A 181 -2.71 5.24 -8.40
CA ASN A 181 -3.01 3.86 -8.04
C ASN A 181 -3.27 3.07 -9.34
N PRO A 182 -2.33 2.22 -9.78
CA PRO A 182 -1.09 1.73 -9.09
C PRO A 182 -0.10 2.84 -8.72
N HIS A 183 0.64 2.62 -7.63
CA HIS A 183 1.58 3.60 -7.07
C HIS A 183 2.82 3.74 -7.95
N THR A 184 2.91 4.81 -8.71
CA THR A 184 4.04 5.12 -9.61
C THR A 184 4.71 6.44 -9.30
N ASP A 185 4.17 7.24 -8.38
CA ASP A 185 4.62 8.59 -8.03
C ASP A 185 5.30 8.71 -6.66
N LEU A 186 5.61 7.60 -5.98
CA LEU A 186 6.20 7.59 -4.64
C LEU A 186 7.44 8.50 -4.57
N ARG A 187 8.38 8.33 -5.50
CA ARG A 187 9.60 9.14 -5.56
C ARG A 187 9.30 10.63 -5.68
N ALA A 188 8.37 10.99 -6.56
CA ALA A 188 7.97 12.39 -6.77
C ALA A 188 7.33 13.00 -5.52
N CYS A 189 6.56 12.22 -4.74
CA CYS A 189 6.00 12.63 -3.46
C CYS A 189 7.08 12.89 -2.40
N GLY A 190 8.13 12.07 -2.35
CA GLY A 190 9.29 12.34 -1.51
C GLY A 190 10.02 13.60 -1.90
N GLU A 191 10.25 13.83 -3.19
CA GLU A 191 10.84 15.07 -3.72
C GLU A 191 9.98 16.31 -3.39
N GLU A 192 8.65 16.16 -3.44
CA GLU A 192 7.71 17.21 -3.04
C GLU A 192 7.80 17.52 -1.55
N ALA A 193 7.85 16.49 -0.69
CA ALA A 193 8.02 16.67 0.75
C ALA A 193 9.30 17.43 1.09
N ALA A 194 10.41 17.19 0.38
CA ALA A 194 11.64 17.95 0.54
C ALA A 194 11.46 19.42 0.14
N ARG A 195 10.79 19.71 -0.98
CA ARG A 195 10.48 21.09 -1.39
C ARG A 195 9.61 21.82 -0.35
N HIS A 196 8.59 21.14 0.20
CA HIS A 196 7.78 21.70 1.28
C HIS A 196 8.62 21.98 2.51
N LEU A 197 9.49 21.05 2.91
CA LEU A 197 10.38 21.28 4.04
C LEU A 197 11.24 22.55 3.83
N HIS A 198 11.86 22.73 2.67
CA HIS A 198 12.62 23.96 2.36
C HIS A 198 11.75 25.22 2.46
N THR A 199 10.51 25.16 1.95
CA THR A 199 9.56 26.28 2.07
C THR A 199 9.25 26.60 3.53
N LEU A 200 8.97 25.59 4.36
CA LEU A 200 8.68 25.76 5.78
C LEU A 200 9.89 26.32 6.55
N LEU A 201 11.08 25.86 6.20
CA LEU A 201 12.32 26.35 6.79
C LEU A 201 12.60 27.81 6.44
N ALA A 202 12.21 28.28 5.26
CA ALA A 202 12.46 29.64 4.78
C ALA A 202 11.37 30.63 5.20
N HIS A 203 10.11 30.21 5.25
CA HIS A 203 8.96 31.10 5.37
C HIS A 203 8.16 30.94 6.67
N GLY A 204 8.45 29.94 7.50
CA GLY A 204 7.75 29.71 8.77
C GLY A 204 6.85 28.47 8.77
N PRO A 205 6.07 28.29 9.84
CA PRO A 205 5.38 27.03 10.10
C PRO A 205 4.31 26.70 9.08
N GLY A 206 4.24 25.43 8.70
CA GLY A 206 3.12 24.87 7.97
C GLY A 206 1.97 24.47 8.89
N VAL A 207 0.78 24.41 8.32
CA VAL A 207 -0.42 23.89 8.98
C VAL A 207 -1.08 22.86 8.10
N VAL A 208 -1.56 21.79 8.74
CA VAL A 208 -2.28 20.69 8.07
C VAL A 208 -3.71 20.67 8.59
N GLU A 209 -4.67 20.86 7.69
CA GLU A 209 -6.10 20.74 7.96
C GLU A 209 -6.67 19.51 7.28
N CYS A 210 -7.59 18.85 7.97
CA CYS A 210 -8.22 17.62 7.51
C CYS A 210 -9.74 17.70 7.67
N VAL A 211 -10.44 17.31 6.61
CA VAL A 211 -11.88 17.06 6.65
C VAL A 211 -12.12 15.59 6.34
N LYS A 212 -12.74 14.87 7.27
CA LYS A 212 -13.14 13.47 7.09
C LYS A 212 -14.59 13.38 6.67
N LEU A 213 -14.87 12.41 5.81
CA LEU A 213 -16.21 12.11 5.33
C LEU A 213 -16.65 10.73 5.86
N PRO A 214 -17.93 10.54 6.18
CA PRO A 214 -18.49 9.22 6.47
C PRO A 214 -18.66 8.43 5.17
N PHE A 215 -17.53 8.16 4.51
CA PHE A 215 -17.44 7.53 3.21
C PHE A 215 -16.21 6.62 3.13
N VAL A 216 -16.42 5.34 2.85
CA VAL A 216 -15.37 4.33 2.69
C VAL A 216 -15.47 3.74 1.29
N PRO A 217 -14.76 4.30 0.29
CA PRO A 217 -14.81 3.75 -1.05
C PRO A 217 -14.25 2.32 -1.06
N PRO A 218 -14.89 1.39 -1.80
CA PRO A 218 -14.29 0.08 -2.05
C PRO A 218 -12.90 0.23 -2.65
N ALA A 219 -11.98 -0.64 -2.26
CA ALA A 219 -10.58 -0.49 -2.68
C ALA A 219 -10.37 -0.59 -4.20
N THR A 220 -11.18 -1.39 -4.90
CA THR A 220 -11.16 -1.46 -6.38
C THR A 220 -11.64 -0.16 -7.03
N ALA A 221 -12.51 0.61 -6.36
CA ALA A 221 -12.97 1.92 -6.83
C ALA A 221 -11.95 3.05 -6.58
N GLN A 222 -10.83 2.77 -5.92
CA GLN A 222 -9.74 3.73 -5.70
C GLN A 222 -8.65 3.66 -6.79
N LEU A 223 -8.92 3.01 -7.93
CA LEU A 223 -8.04 3.05 -9.10
C LEU A 223 -7.97 4.48 -9.66
N VAL A 224 -6.76 4.96 -9.92
CA VAL A 224 -6.52 6.27 -10.54
C VAL A 224 -6.22 6.09 -12.02
N ALA A 225 -7.27 6.14 -12.82
CA ALA A 225 -7.19 6.00 -14.27
C ALA A 225 -8.10 7.03 -14.98
N PRO A 226 -7.87 7.37 -16.24
CA PRO A 226 -8.73 8.29 -16.97
C PRO A 226 -10.21 7.90 -16.89
N GLY A 227 -11.08 8.85 -16.51
CA GLY A 227 -12.52 8.64 -16.39
C GLY A 227 -12.99 8.06 -15.05
N THR A 228 -12.07 7.72 -14.11
CA THR A 228 -12.45 7.33 -12.76
C THR A 228 -12.73 8.55 -11.88
N PRO A 229 -13.69 8.47 -10.95
CA PRO A 229 -14.01 9.60 -10.05
C PRO A 229 -12.81 10.02 -9.21
N TYR A 230 -11.94 9.09 -8.83
CA TYR A 230 -10.78 9.41 -8.00
C TYR A 230 -9.72 10.19 -8.79
N ALA A 231 -9.46 9.83 -10.05
CA ALA A 231 -8.56 10.60 -10.92
C ALA A 231 -9.07 12.04 -11.15
N GLU A 232 -10.37 12.22 -11.36
CA GLU A 232 -10.98 13.55 -11.51
C GLU A 232 -10.82 14.40 -10.26
N LEU A 233 -11.07 13.83 -9.07
CA LEU A 233 -10.92 14.51 -7.79
C LEU A 233 -9.46 14.88 -7.50
N ILE A 234 -8.50 13.97 -7.75
CA ILE A 234 -7.08 14.24 -7.58
C ILE A 234 -6.66 15.38 -8.52
N ALA A 235 -7.04 15.32 -9.80
CA ALA A 235 -6.73 16.37 -10.75
C ALA A 235 -7.31 17.73 -10.30
N LEU A 236 -8.56 17.76 -9.85
CA LEU A 236 -9.17 18.96 -9.28
C LEU A 236 -8.37 19.50 -8.10
N GLY A 237 -7.99 18.64 -7.16
CA GLY A 237 -7.18 19.03 -6.00
C GLY A 237 -5.84 19.65 -6.40
N GLN A 238 -5.17 19.08 -7.41
CA GLN A 238 -3.88 19.60 -7.90
C GLN A 238 -4.02 20.99 -8.57
N THR A 239 -5.16 21.33 -9.17
CA THR A 239 -5.39 22.70 -9.70
C THR A 239 -5.49 23.76 -8.62
N ARG A 240 -5.65 23.36 -7.35
CA ARG A 240 -5.81 24.26 -6.20
C ARG A 240 -4.50 24.51 -5.45
N VAL A 241 -3.42 23.81 -5.82
CA VAL A 241 -2.09 24.03 -5.24
C VAL A 241 -1.52 25.34 -5.76
N GLY A 242 -1.06 26.19 -4.84
CA GLY A 242 -0.48 27.50 -5.14
C GLY A 242 -0.89 28.56 -4.12
N GLY A 243 -0.27 29.75 -4.20
CA GLY A 243 -0.48 30.79 -3.18
C GLY A 243 -0.09 30.29 -1.78
N PRO A 244 -1.01 30.29 -0.79
CA PRO A 244 -0.72 29.75 0.52
C PRO A 244 -0.78 28.22 0.57
N ILE A 245 -1.41 27.56 -0.40
CA ILE A 245 -1.62 26.11 -0.41
C ILE A 245 -0.38 25.41 -0.98
N LEU A 246 0.27 24.61 -0.14
CA LEU A 246 1.44 23.81 -0.51
C LEU A 246 1.06 22.46 -1.08
N ASN A 247 0.07 21.79 -0.50
CA ASN A 247 -0.35 20.45 -0.92
C ASN A 247 -1.85 20.24 -0.71
N VAL A 248 -2.44 19.46 -1.60
CA VAL A 248 -3.77 18.86 -1.48
C VAL A 248 -3.63 17.37 -1.64
N SER A 249 -3.93 16.63 -0.58
CA SER A 249 -3.94 15.17 -0.54
C SER A 249 -5.37 14.66 -0.35
N LEU A 250 -5.81 13.78 -1.25
CA LEU A 250 -7.09 13.11 -1.17
C LEU A 250 -6.83 11.65 -0.79
N CYS A 251 -7.23 11.26 0.42
CA CYS A 251 -6.96 9.95 0.98
C CYS A 251 -8.24 9.12 0.99
N GLY A 252 -8.31 8.11 0.14
CA GLY A 252 -9.48 7.22 0.04
C GLY A 252 -9.70 6.37 1.29
N GLY A 253 -8.64 6.14 2.07
CA GLY A 253 -8.64 5.30 3.24
C GLY A 253 -8.63 3.81 2.91
N PHE A 254 -8.40 3.02 3.94
CA PHE A 254 -8.39 1.56 3.90
C PHE A 254 -9.48 1.02 4.83
N ALA A 255 -10.64 0.69 4.24
CA ALA A 255 -11.79 0.24 4.99
C ALA A 255 -11.51 -1.02 5.82
N LEU A 256 -10.70 -1.96 5.28
CA LEU A 256 -10.40 -3.25 5.93
C LEU A 256 -9.65 -3.13 7.26
N ALA A 257 -9.19 -1.93 7.62
CA ALA A 257 -8.67 -1.66 8.97
C ALA A 257 -9.76 -1.77 10.05
N ASP A 258 -11.04 -1.60 9.71
CA ASP A 258 -12.17 -1.62 10.65
C ASP A 258 -11.85 -0.90 11.97
N CYS A 259 -11.61 0.40 11.88
CA CYS A 259 -11.25 1.24 13.03
C CYS A 259 -11.95 2.61 12.93
N ASP A 260 -11.90 3.37 14.01
CA ASP A 260 -12.56 4.68 14.14
C ASP A 260 -12.00 5.75 13.19
N LYS A 261 -10.74 5.56 12.75
CA LYS A 261 -10.10 6.46 11.77
C LYS A 261 -10.41 6.12 10.30
N CYS A 262 -11.20 5.07 9.98
CA CYS A 262 -11.65 4.78 8.62
C CYS A 262 -12.50 5.92 8.06
N GLY A 263 -12.37 6.16 6.76
CA GLY A 263 -13.13 7.17 6.03
C GLY A 263 -12.28 8.00 5.08
N PHE A 264 -12.89 8.45 4.00
CA PHE A 264 -12.24 9.34 3.04
C PHE A 264 -11.84 10.65 3.73
N ALA A 265 -10.61 11.11 3.49
CA ALA A 265 -10.10 12.34 4.07
C ALA A 265 -9.58 13.28 2.98
N VAL A 266 -9.92 14.56 3.12
CA VAL A 266 -9.33 15.66 2.35
C VAL A 266 -8.35 16.37 3.26
N VAL A 267 -7.06 16.34 2.92
CA VAL A 267 -5.99 16.94 3.71
C VAL A 267 -5.35 18.07 2.90
N VAL A 268 -5.27 19.24 3.51
CA VAL A 268 -4.68 20.43 2.88
C VAL A 268 -3.56 20.95 3.76
N THR A 269 -2.38 21.12 3.17
CA THR A 269 -1.23 21.79 3.80
C THR A 269 -1.12 23.22 3.30
N ALA A 270 -1.05 24.20 4.21
CA ALA A 270 -0.78 25.59 3.88
C ALA A 270 0.47 26.09 4.61
N ARG A 271 1.18 27.06 3.99
CA ARG A 271 2.31 27.79 4.58
C ARG A 271 1.84 28.95 5.47
N ASP A 272 2.79 29.55 6.18
CA ASP A 272 2.58 30.77 6.98
C ASP A 272 1.48 30.63 8.06
N GLY A 273 1.16 29.41 8.46
CA GLY A 273 0.10 29.11 9.43
C GLY A 273 -1.31 29.44 8.93
N ASP A 274 -1.54 29.58 7.60
CA ASP A 274 -2.84 29.97 7.04
C ASP A 274 -3.87 28.83 7.14
N ARG A 275 -4.27 28.57 8.38
CA ARG A 275 -5.30 27.57 8.74
C ARG A 275 -6.61 27.82 8.04
N ARG A 276 -6.97 29.12 7.86
CA ARG A 276 -8.23 29.51 7.24
C ARG A 276 -8.27 29.07 5.77
N ALA A 277 -7.22 29.36 5.00
CA ALA A 277 -7.14 28.95 3.60
C ALA A 277 -7.19 27.42 3.48
N ALA A 278 -6.41 26.69 4.30
CA ALA A 278 -6.39 25.25 4.31
C ALA A 278 -7.77 24.65 4.62
N LYS A 279 -8.43 25.13 5.70
CA LYS A 279 -9.74 24.61 6.12
C LYS A 279 -10.83 24.91 5.08
N THR A 280 -10.85 26.11 4.52
CA THR A 280 -11.83 26.49 3.49
C THR A 280 -11.72 25.60 2.27
N LEU A 281 -10.51 25.38 1.77
CA LEU A 281 -10.29 24.51 0.62
C LEU A 281 -10.60 23.04 0.94
N ALA A 282 -10.23 22.55 2.12
CA ALA A 282 -10.55 21.18 2.52
C ALA A 282 -12.07 20.93 2.55
N LEU A 283 -12.86 21.87 3.06
CA LEU A 283 -14.34 21.80 3.07
C LEU A 283 -14.92 21.85 1.65
N GLU A 284 -14.41 22.73 0.77
CA GLU A 284 -14.85 22.82 -0.63
C GLU A 284 -14.65 21.48 -1.36
N LEU A 285 -13.45 20.92 -1.25
CA LEU A 285 -13.12 19.65 -1.89
C LEU A 285 -13.91 18.48 -1.26
N ALA A 286 -14.10 18.48 0.06
CA ALA A 286 -14.90 17.47 0.74
C ALA A 286 -16.36 17.46 0.26
N ASN A 287 -16.98 18.63 0.03
CA ASN A 287 -18.31 18.73 -0.61
C ASN A 287 -18.32 18.07 -1.98
N THR A 288 -17.27 18.28 -2.78
CA THR A 288 -17.17 17.69 -4.12
C THR A 288 -17.01 16.17 -4.05
N VAL A 289 -16.14 15.66 -3.15
CA VAL A 289 -15.98 14.21 -2.90
C VAL A 289 -17.33 13.60 -2.49
N TRP A 290 -18.03 14.22 -1.54
CA TRP A 290 -19.32 13.72 -1.08
C TRP A 290 -20.36 13.65 -2.19
N ALA A 291 -20.43 14.68 -3.04
CA ALA A 291 -21.33 14.71 -4.20
C ALA A 291 -21.01 13.58 -5.21
N MET A 292 -19.75 13.21 -5.35
CA MET A 292 -19.29 12.18 -6.29
C MET A 292 -19.27 10.76 -5.71
N ARG A 293 -19.56 10.56 -4.39
CA ARG A 293 -19.40 9.27 -3.71
C ARG A 293 -20.08 8.09 -4.39
N GLY A 294 -21.27 8.33 -4.98
CA GLY A 294 -22.04 7.29 -5.69
C GLY A 294 -21.37 6.77 -6.98
N ARG A 295 -20.31 7.43 -7.46
CA ARG A 295 -19.53 6.98 -8.63
C ARG A 295 -18.42 5.99 -8.24
N PHE A 296 -18.10 5.86 -6.94
CA PHE A 296 -17.10 4.92 -6.45
C PHE A 296 -17.72 3.53 -6.30
N VAL A 297 -17.87 2.85 -7.41
CA VAL A 297 -18.50 1.52 -7.48
C VAL A 297 -17.49 0.46 -7.89
N SER A 298 -17.61 -0.73 -7.32
CA SER A 298 -16.90 -1.94 -7.77
C SER A 298 -17.84 -2.76 -8.65
N LEU A 299 -17.42 -3.02 -9.88
CA LEU A 299 -18.16 -3.86 -10.81
C LEU A 299 -17.47 -5.24 -10.86
N LEU A 300 -17.97 -6.17 -10.05
CA LEU A 300 -17.44 -7.52 -10.01
C LEU A 300 -18.12 -8.42 -11.03
N THR A 301 -17.33 -9.28 -11.67
CA THR A 301 -17.82 -10.32 -12.57
C THR A 301 -18.17 -11.56 -11.76
N PRO A 302 -19.42 -12.06 -11.81
CA PRO A 302 -19.78 -13.30 -11.14
C PRO A 302 -18.85 -14.45 -11.52
N LEU A 303 -18.46 -15.28 -10.53
CA LEU A 303 -17.52 -16.39 -10.70
C LEU A 303 -17.83 -17.26 -11.92
N ALA A 304 -19.09 -17.65 -12.10
CA ALA A 304 -19.50 -18.51 -13.23
C ALA A 304 -19.24 -17.83 -14.59
N GLN A 305 -19.44 -16.52 -14.69
CA GLN A 305 -19.17 -15.76 -15.93
C GLN A 305 -17.67 -15.64 -16.20
N ALA A 306 -16.88 -15.40 -15.15
CA ALA A 306 -15.41 -15.34 -15.26
C ALA A 306 -14.83 -16.69 -15.72
N VAL A 307 -15.29 -17.79 -15.13
CA VAL A 307 -14.90 -19.15 -15.54
C VAL A 307 -15.30 -19.44 -16.98
N HIS A 308 -16.52 -19.08 -17.39
CA HIS A 308 -16.95 -19.22 -18.78
C HIS A 308 -16.04 -18.44 -19.75
N ALA A 309 -15.69 -17.20 -19.39
CA ALA A 309 -14.78 -16.39 -20.20
C ALA A 309 -13.39 -17.03 -20.34
N ALA A 310 -12.84 -17.66 -19.27
CA ALA A 310 -11.59 -18.40 -19.32
C ALA A 310 -11.68 -19.65 -20.22
N VAL A 311 -12.77 -20.41 -20.15
CA VAL A 311 -12.99 -21.55 -21.05
C VAL A 311 -13.04 -21.11 -22.51
N VAL A 312 -13.67 -19.98 -22.80
CA VAL A 312 -13.71 -19.41 -24.17
C VAL A 312 -12.32 -18.93 -24.60
N ALA A 313 -11.59 -18.24 -23.73
CA ALA A 313 -10.23 -17.76 -24.02
C ALA A 313 -9.23 -18.91 -24.30
N GLY A 314 -9.42 -20.06 -23.66
CA GLY A 314 -8.61 -21.27 -23.87
C GLY A 314 -8.84 -22.01 -25.20
N ARG A 315 -9.85 -21.62 -26.01
CA ARG A 315 -10.11 -22.22 -27.31
C ARG A 315 -9.12 -21.72 -28.37
N PRO A 316 -8.90 -22.46 -29.45
CA PRO A 316 -8.09 -21.98 -30.59
C PRO A 316 -8.55 -20.60 -31.07
N GLY A 317 -7.63 -19.64 -31.19
CA GLY A 317 -7.91 -18.26 -31.56
C GLY A 317 -8.50 -17.38 -30.43
N GLY A 318 -8.64 -17.89 -29.20
CA GLY A 318 -9.09 -17.10 -28.06
C GLY A 318 -8.10 -16.00 -27.69
N GLU A 319 -8.61 -14.83 -27.37
CA GLU A 319 -7.81 -13.68 -26.93
C GLU A 319 -7.38 -13.79 -25.47
N PRO A 320 -6.18 -13.30 -25.10
CA PRO A 320 -5.75 -13.28 -23.71
C PRO A 320 -6.72 -12.57 -22.76
N LEU A 321 -6.82 -13.07 -21.54
CA LEU A 321 -7.72 -12.60 -20.49
C LEU A 321 -6.99 -12.56 -19.16
N ILE A 322 -7.26 -11.55 -18.32
CA ILE A 322 -6.84 -11.54 -16.91
C ILE A 322 -8.09 -11.71 -16.03
N LEU A 323 -8.04 -12.68 -15.13
CA LEU A 323 -9.00 -12.82 -14.04
C LEU A 323 -8.34 -12.33 -12.74
N ALA A 324 -8.83 -11.23 -12.20
CA ALA A 324 -8.33 -10.66 -10.96
C ALA A 324 -9.20 -11.17 -9.79
N ASP A 325 -8.65 -12.08 -8.97
CA ASP A 325 -9.21 -12.48 -7.69
C ASP A 325 -8.92 -11.38 -6.67
N VAL A 326 -9.76 -10.35 -6.70
CA VAL A 326 -9.58 -9.12 -5.90
C VAL A 326 -9.85 -9.33 -4.42
N ALA A 327 -10.56 -10.40 -4.07
CA ALA A 327 -10.90 -10.72 -2.69
C ALA A 327 -9.77 -11.42 -1.91
N ASP A 328 -8.72 -11.86 -2.60
CA ASP A 328 -7.55 -12.51 -1.99
C ASP A 328 -6.25 -11.82 -2.42
N ASN A 329 -6.16 -10.53 -2.15
CA ASN A 329 -5.01 -9.70 -2.52
C ASN A 329 -3.98 -9.61 -1.39
N PRO A 330 -2.76 -10.19 -1.50
CA PRO A 330 -1.69 -10.00 -0.52
C PRO A 330 -1.34 -8.54 -0.28
N GLY A 331 -1.48 -7.68 -1.30
CA GLY A 331 -1.29 -6.23 -1.19
C GLY A 331 -2.38 -5.49 -0.41
N ALA A 332 -3.28 -6.20 0.29
CA ALA A 332 -4.25 -5.66 1.22
C ALA A 332 -4.44 -6.58 2.44
N GLY A 333 -3.46 -7.44 2.71
CA GLY A 333 -3.50 -8.39 3.81
C GLY A 333 -4.15 -9.74 3.47
N GLY A 334 -4.57 -9.99 2.23
CA GLY A 334 -5.03 -11.32 1.82
C GLY A 334 -3.93 -12.38 1.90
N GLY A 335 -4.33 -13.63 2.08
CA GLY A 335 -3.38 -14.76 2.17
C GLY A 335 -2.67 -15.06 0.84
N GLY A 336 -3.32 -14.75 -0.28
CA GLY A 336 -2.88 -15.16 -1.62
C GLY A 336 -3.07 -16.66 -1.85
N ASN A 337 -4.02 -17.28 -1.16
CA ASN A 337 -4.16 -18.73 -1.09
C ASN A 337 -5.61 -19.25 -1.12
N THR A 338 -6.60 -18.42 -1.45
CA THR A 338 -7.96 -18.91 -1.65
C THR A 338 -8.03 -19.81 -2.88
N VAL A 339 -8.76 -20.92 -2.81
CA VAL A 339 -8.80 -21.93 -3.87
C VAL A 339 -10.05 -21.86 -4.75
N MET A 340 -11.04 -21.04 -4.41
CA MET A 340 -12.36 -21.11 -5.06
C MET A 340 -12.29 -20.91 -6.58
N LEU A 341 -11.56 -19.88 -7.05
CA LEU A 341 -11.40 -19.64 -8.48
C LEU A 341 -10.58 -20.77 -9.16
N LEU A 342 -9.54 -21.28 -8.49
CA LEU A 342 -8.75 -22.41 -8.97
C LEU A 342 -9.63 -23.65 -9.18
N VAL A 343 -10.40 -24.03 -8.14
CA VAL A 343 -11.32 -25.20 -8.20
C VAL A 343 -12.33 -25.04 -9.32
N ALA A 344 -12.92 -23.86 -9.46
CA ALA A 344 -13.92 -23.61 -10.50
C ALA A 344 -13.33 -23.74 -11.92
N LEU A 345 -12.11 -23.23 -12.16
CA LEU A 345 -11.41 -23.33 -13.44
C LEU A 345 -11.01 -24.77 -13.79
N VAL A 346 -10.48 -25.53 -12.80
CA VAL A 346 -10.12 -26.94 -12.97
C VAL A 346 -11.38 -27.77 -13.26
N THR A 347 -12.45 -27.59 -12.49
CA THR A 347 -13.73 -28.31 -12.65
C THR A 347 -14.36 -28.03 -14.01
N ALA A 348 -14.23 -26.80 -14.52
CA ALA A 348 -14.74 -26.43 -15.85
C ALA A 348 -13.85 -26.93 -17.01
N GLY A 349 -12.71 -27.55 -16.74
CA GLY A 349 -11.77 -28.01 -17.76
C GLY A 349 -11.14 -26.88 -18.57
N ALA A 350 -10.97 -25.69 -17.97
CA ALA A 350 -10.37 -24.54 -18.63
C ALA A 350 -8.94 -24.86 -19.09
N GLN A 351 -8.56 -24.38 -20.28
CA GLN A 351 -7.27 -24.66 -20.91
C GLN A 351 -6.43 -23.39 -21.04
N GLY A 352 -5.09 -23.55 -20.98
CA GLY A 352 -4.16 -22.43 -21.14
C GLY A 352 -4.22 -21.42 -19.99
N VAL A 353 -4.68 -21.85 -18.82
CA VAL A 353 -4.76 -21.02 -17.61
C VAL A 353 -3.46 -21.06 -16.84
N LEU A 354 -3.02 -19.90 -16.34
CA LEU A 354 -1.95 -19.76 -15.37
C LEU A 354 -2.46 -18.98 -14.16
N LEU A 355 -2.46 -19.59 -12.97
CA LEU A 355 -2.64 -18.88 -11.72
C LEU A 355 -1.25 -18.45 -11.22
N GLY A 356 -1.00 -17.18 -11.25
CA GLY A 356 0.25 -16.59 -10.77
C GLY A 356 -0.04 -15.45 -9.79
N VAL A 357 0.31 -15.55 -8.53
CA VAL A 357 0.98 -16.60 -7.79
C VAL A 357 0.08 -17.12 -6.68
N PHE A 358 0.34 -18.32 -6.15
CA PHE A 358 -0.41 -18.94 -5.04
C PHE A 358 0.53 -19.16 -3.86
N THR A 359 0.21 -18.62 -2.69
CA THR A 359 1.06 -18.72 -1.50
C THR A 359 0.78 -20.02 -0.75
N ASP A 360 1.71 -20.95 -0.79
CA ASP A 360 1.67 -22.19 0.01
C ASP A 360 3.09 -22.74 0.22
N PRO A 361 3.76 -22.35 1.32
CA PRO A 361 5.13 -22.78 1.58
C PRO A 361 5.31 -24.29 1.69
N GLU A 362 4.33 -24.99 2.28
CA GLU A 362 4.39 -26.44 2.46
C GLU A 362 4.27 -27.17 1.11
N LEU A 363 3.33 -26.74 0.27
CA LEU A 363 3.17 -27.28 -1.07
C LEU A 363 4.39 -27.02 -1.97
N ALA A 364 4.99 -25.81 -1.87
CA ALA A 364 6.23 -25.50 -2.57
C ALA A 364 7.36 -26.46 -2.13
N GLN A 365 7.50 -26.71 -0.83
CA GLN A 365 8.49 -27.64 -0.30
C GLN A 365 8.23 -29.09 -0.75
N GLU A 366 6.95 -29.54 -0.75
CA GLU A 366 6.60 -30.87 -1.27
C GLU A 366 6.96 -31.02 -2.76
N ALA A 367 6.69 -30.00 -3.56
CA ALA A 367 7.05 -30.00 -4.98
C ALA A 367 8.57 -30.06 -5.19
N HIS A 368 9.36 -29.32 -4.38
CA HIS A 368 10.83 -29.41 -4.41
C HIS A 368 11.33 -30.80 -4.03
N ALA A 369 10.72 -31.43 -3.02
CA ALA A 369 11.09 -32.80 -2.62
C ALA A 369 10.72 -33.83 -3.69
N ALA A 370 9.61 -33.64 -4.42
CA ALA A 370 9.18 -34.53 -5.49
C ALA A 370 10.08 -34.42 -6.74
N GLY A 371 10.55 -33.22 -7.08
CA GLY A 371 11.41 -32.95 -8.24
C GLY A 371 10.65 -32.73 -9.54
N VAL A 372 11.31 -32.09 -10.51
CA VAL A 372 10.76 -31.79 -11.84
C VAL A 372 10.33 -33.03 -12.57
N GLY A 373 9.14 -33.03 -13.18
CA GLY A 373 8.54 -34.13 -13.91
C GLY A 373 7.75 -35.12 -13.03
N ALA A 374 7.88 -35.05 -11.70
CA ALA A 374 7.16 -35.92 -10.78
C ALA A 374 5.64 -35.63 -10.81
N ALA A 375 4.84 -36.72 -10.76
CA ALA A 375 3.41 -36.68 -10.50
C ALA A 375 3.15 -36.96 -9.00
N PHE A 376 2.31 -36.15 -8.38
CA PHE A 376 1.93 -36.29 -6.97
C PHE A 376 0.55 -35.69 -6.72
N THR A 377 -0.04 -35.97 -5.57
CA THR A 377 -1.27 -35.30 -5.16
C THR A 377 -0.92 -34.00 -4.45
N ALA A 378 -1.10 -32.86 -5.14
CA ALA A 378 -0.93 -31.52 -4.56
C ALA A 378 -2.04 -31.24 -3.53
N ARG A 379 -1.65 -30.86 -2.31
CA ARG A 379 -2.57 -30.56 -1.21
C ARG A 379 -2.42 -29.11 -0.81
N PHE A 380 -3.26 -28.29 -1.38
CA PHE A 380 -3.31 -26.83 -1.10
C PHE A 380 -3.88 -26.57 0.28
N ASN A 381 -3.32 -25.58 0.99
CA ASN A 381 -3.80 -25.09 2.29
C ASN A 381 -3.96 -26.17 3.37
N ARG A 382 -3.07 -27.13 3.43
CA ARG A 382 -3.14 -28.25 4.40
C ARG A 382 -3.26 -27.78 5.85
N HIS A 383 -2.52 -26.72 6.22
CA HIS A 383 -2.49 -26.14 7.56
C HIS A 383 -2.68 -24.62 7.53
N SER A 384 -3.67 -24.15 6.74
CA SER A 384 -3.94 -22.72 6.65
C SER A 384 -4.36 -22.12 8.00
N ALA A 385 -3.80 -20.95 8.32
CA ALA A 385 -4.23 -20.15 9.46
C ALA A 385 -5.58 -19.42 9.23
N ASP A 386 -6.09 -19.42 7.99
CA ASP A 386 -7.41 -18.86 7.63
C ASP A 386 -8.36 -19.97 7.19
N PRO A 387 -9.09 -20.61 8.14
CA PRO A 387 -10.02 -21.69 7.82
C PRO A 387 -11.30 -21.22 7.13
N GLN A 388 -11.55 -19.91 7.07
CA GLN A 388 -12.77 -19.35 6.47
C GLN A 388 -12.65 -19.25 4.94
N PHE A 389 -11.51 -18.82 4.43
CA PHE A 389 -11.34 -18.52 3.00
C PHE A 389 -10.27 -19.37 2.33
N ALA A 390 -9.20 -19.73 3.03
CA ALA A 390 -8.14 -20.61 2.53
C ALA A 390 -8.50 -22.08 2.79
N LEU A 391 -9.53 -22.56 2.10
CA LEU A 391 -10.04 -23.93 2.24
C LEU A 391 -9.03 -24.94 1.70
N PRO A 392 -8.92 -26.15 2.30
CA PRO A 392 -8.10 -27.22 1.77
C PRO A 392 -8.64 -27.71 0.42
N TYR A 393 -7.74 -27.98 -0.52
CA TYR A 393 -8.03 -28.56 -1.83
C TYR A 393 -6.96 -29.55 -2.22
N SER A 394 -7.34 -30.67 -2.83
CA SER A 394 -6.40 -31.66 -3.32
C SER A 394 -6.69 -32.02 -4.76
N HIS A 395 -5.65 -32.15 -5.58
CA HIS A 395 -5.75 -32.55 -6.97
C HIS A 395 -4.44 -33.21 -7.43
N ASP A 396 -4.51 -34.14 -8.37
CA ASP A 396 -3.33 -34.70 -9.00
C ASP A 396 -2.62 -33.63 -9.80
N ALA A 397 -1.33 -33.53 -9.60
CA ALA A 397 -0.49 -32.51 -10.21
C ALA A 397 0.84 -33.07 -10.71
N ARG A 398 1.45 -32.38 -11.67
CA ARG A 398 2.81 -32.60 -12.13
C ARG A 398 3.66 -31.37 -11.84
N VAL A 399 4.89 -31.58 -11.37
CA VAL A 399 5.89 -30.52 -11.22
C VAL A 399 6.49 -30.19 -12.58
N LEU A 400 6.27 -28.99 -13.10
CA LEU A 400 6.80 -28.53 -14.38
C LEU A 400 8.16 -27.85 -14.22
N ALA A 401 8.32 -27.03 -13.18
CA ALA A 401 9.56 -26.29 -12.90
C ALA A 401 9.70 -26.02 -11.39
N LEU A 402 10.94 -25.78 -10.98
CA LEU A 402 11.32 -25.38 -9.61
C LEU A 402 12.27 -24.19 -9.70
N SER A 403 12.21 -23.28 -8.71
CA SER A 403 13.06 -22.09 -8.62
C SER A 403 13.33 -21.76 -7.15
N ASP A 404 14.45 -21.07 -6.86
CA ASP A 404 14.68 -20.42 -5.57
C ASP A 404 13.83 -19.16 -5.37
N GLY A 405 13.13 -18.75 -6.44
CA GLY A 405 12.20 -17.61 -6.45
C GLY A 405 12.87 -16.25 -6.49
N VAL A 406 14.19 -16.14 -6.66
CA VAL A 406 14.88 -14.85 -6.78
C VAL A 406 14.71 -14.28 -8.18
N PHE A 407 14.28 -13.03 -8.28
CA PHE A 407 14.08 -12.34 -9.56
C PHE A 407 14.47 -10.86 -9.48
N VAL A 408 14.71 -10.24 -10.63
CA VAL A 408 14.90 -8.79 -10.76
C VAL A 408 13.70 -8.23 -11.50
N GLY A 409 12.98 -7.31 -10.87
CA GLY A 409 11.80 -6.68 -11.46
C GLY A 409 12.15 -5.91 -12.74
N GLN A 410 11.34 -6.09 -13.77
CA GLN A 410 11.54 -5.49 -15.10
C GLN A 410 10.59 -4.30 -15.34
N ARG A 411 9.42 -4.30 -14.69
CA ARG A 411 8.32 -3.37 -14.95
C ARG A 411 7.62 -2.93 -13.66
N GLY A 412 6.71 -1.97 -13.79
CA GLY A 412 5.83 -1.55 -12.70
C GLY A 412 6.55 -1.07 -11.45
N MET A 413 5.97 -1.37 -10.29
CA MET A 413 6.43 -0.90 -8.97
C MET A 413 7.80 -1.45 -8.55
N VAL A 414 8.17 -2.63 -9.04
CA VAL A 414 9.37 -3.35 -8.58
C VAL A 414 10.52 -3.29 -9.59
N LYS A 415 10.39 -2.46 -10.63
CA LYS A 415 11.43 -2.32 -11.67
C LYS A 415 12.80 -2.02 -11.08
N GLY A 416 13.78 -2.86 -11.41
CA GLY A 416 15.18 -2.74 -10.98
C GLY A 416 15.44 -3.26 -9.56
N SER A 417 14.42 -3.69 -8.82
CA SER A 417 14.58 -4.28 -7.48
C SER A 417 14.83 -5.79 -7.57
N THR A 418 15.76 -6.30 -6.75
CA THR A 418 15.94 -7.74 -6.56
C THR A 418 15.04 -8.18 -5.41
N LEU A 419 14.16 -9.13 -5.69
CA LEU A 419 13.16 -9.66 -4.76
C LEU A 419 13.20 -11.18 -4.75
N SER A 420 12.53 -11.81 -3.76
CA SER A 420 12.41 -13.26 -3.67
C SER A 420 10.98 -13.67 -3.34
N MET A 421 10.52 -14.71 -4.01
CA MET A 421 9.28 -15.45 -3.70
C MET A 421 9.54 -16.65 -2.77
N GLY A 422 10.82 -16.85 -2.38
CA GLY A 422 11.28 -18.08 -1.73
C GLY A 422 11.22 -19.29 -2.65
N PRO A 423 11.54 -20.49 -2.17
CA PRO A 423 11.37 -21.72 -2.93
C PRO A 423 10.01 -21.77 -3.61
N SER A 424 10.00 -21.92 -4.93
CA SER A 424 8.79 -21.79 -5.77
C SER A 424 8.70 -22.97 -6.74
N ALA A 425 7.48 -23.33 -7.13
CA ALA A 425 7.20 -24.41 -8.05
C ALA A 425 6.12 -24.06 -9.05
N LEU A 426 6.26 -24.48 -10.31
CA LEU A 426 5.19 -24.47 -11.28
C LEU A 426 4.54 -25.85 -11.33
N LEU A 427 3.27 -25.92 -10.98
CA LEU A 427 2.46 -27.13 -11.00
C LEU A 427 1.48 -27.12 -12.16
N GLU A 428 1.19 -28.29 -12.73
CA GLU A 428 0.14 -28.49 -13.74
C GLU A 428 -0.98 -29.36 -13.16
N LEU A 429 -2.19 -28.86 -13.21
CA LEU A 429 -3.44 -29.51 -12.79
C LEU A 429 -4.38 -29.57 -14.00
N GLY A 430 -4.21 -30.56 -14.88
CA GLY A 430 -4.93 -30.61 -16.17
C GLY A 430 -4.60 -29.42 -17.06
N GLY A 431 -5.57 -28.59 -17.42
CA GLY A 431 -5.37 -27.39 -18.26
C GLY A 431 -4.94 -26.14 -17.51
N VAL A 432 -4.80 -26.23 -16.17
CA VAL A 432 -4.46 -25.09 -15.27
C VAL A 432 -3.07 -25.27 -14.72
N ARG A 433 -2.21 -24.27 -14.91
CA ARG A 433 -0.90 -24.17 -14.27
C ARG A 433 -1.00 -23.26 -13.05
N VAL A 434 -0.28 -23.59 -11.98
CA VAL A 434 -0.24 -22.81 -10.74
C VAL A 434 1.21 -22.54 -10.35
N ALA A 435 1.59 -21.26 -10.24
CA ALA A 435 2.87 -20.83 -9.69
C ALA A 435 2.75 -20.77 -8.16
N VAL A 436 3.23 -21.77 -7.45
CA VAL A 436 3.21 -21.86 -5.99
C VAL A 436 4.46 -21.21 -5.43
N ILE A 437 4.30 -20.34 -4.43
CA ILE A 437 5.39 -19.57 -3.82
C ILE A 437 5.44 -19.77 -2.30
N SER A 438 6.61 -19.59 -1.69
CA SER A 438 6.78 -19.73 -0.23
C SER A 438 6.69 -18.42 0.55
N ILE A 439 7.02 -17.28 -0.07
CA ILE A 439 6.94 -15.95 0.55
C ILE A 439 5.74 -15.23 -0.03
N ARG A 440 4.79 -14.87 0.84
CA ARG A 440 3.53 -14.22 0.46
C ARG A 440 3.77 -12.88 -0.24
N GLN A 441 3.30 -12.75 -1.47
CA GLN A 441 3.33 -11.51 -2.24
C GLN A 441 2.33 -11.54 -3.39
N GLN A 442 2.09 -10.39 -4.02
CA GLN A 442 1.31 -10.29 -5.25
C GLN A 442 2.14 -10.71 -6.47
N LEU A 443 1.46 -11.04 -7.58
CA LEU A 443 2.08 -11.00 -8.89
C LEU A 443 2.21 -9.54 -9.34
N LEU A 444 3.44 -9.01 -9.34
CA LEU A 444 3.76 -7.62 -9.64
C LEU A 444 4.54 -7.44 -10.95
N ASP A 445 5.19 -8.50 -11.42
CA ASP A 445 6.12 -8.43 -12.55
C ASP A 445 6.19 -9.76 -13.31
N PRO A 446 6.27 -9.75 -14.65
CA PRO A 446 6.46 -10.97 -15.45
C PRO A 446 7.67 -11.81 -15.03
N ALA A 447 8.75 -11.19 -14.55
CA ALA A 447 9.95 -11.88 -14.09
C ALA A 447 9.66 -12.94 -12.99
N GLN A 448 8.60 -12.73 -12.16
CA GLN A 448 8.17 -13.74 -11.18
C GLN A 448 7.72 -15.06 -11.82
N LEU A 449 7.21 -15.01 -13.03
CA LEU A 449 6.77 -16.18 -13.79
C LEU A 449 7.91 -16.74 -14.68
N GLU A 450 8.74 -15.85 -15.22
CA GLU A 450 9.87 -16.20 -16.08
C GLU A 450 10.91 -17.05 -15.34
N VAL A 451 11.16 -16.79 -14.05
CA VAL A 451 12.09 -17.63 -13.23
C VAL A 451 11.58 -19.06 -13.01
N LEU A 452 10.30 -19.30 -13.29
CA LEU A 452 9.65 -20.61 -13.34
C LEU A 452 9.54 -21.16 -14.79
N GLY A 453 10.21 -20.54 -15.75
CA GLY A 453 10.21 -20.96 -17.15
C GLY A 453 8.89 -20.71 -17.89
N VAL A 454 8.02 -19.84 -17.38
CA VAL A 454 6.75 -19.53 -18.04
C VAL A 454 6.97 -18.57 -19.21
N ASP A 455 6.54 -18.99 -20.39
CA ASP A 455 6.35 -18.10 -21.54
C ASP A 455 4.89 -17.59 -21.54
N LEU A 456 4.71 -16.30 -21.30
CA LEU A 456 3.38 -15.65 -21.29
C LEU A 456 2.65 -15.72 -22.64
N ALA A 457 3.37 -15.88 -23.75
CA ALA A 457 2.73 -16.06 -25.08
C ALA A 457 1.90 -17.36 -25.16
N THR A 458 2.21 -18.35 -24.31
CA THR A 458 1.49 -19.62 -24.21
C THR A 458 0.28 -19.57 -23.27
N VAL A 459 0.13 -18.48 -22.51
CA VAL A 459 -0.97 -18.28 -21.57
C VAL A 459 -2.18 -17.66 -22.27
N ARG A 460 -3.37 -18.18 -22.01
CA ARG A 460 -4.64 -17.62 -22.51
C ARG A 460 -5.42 -16.91 -21.41
N THR A 461 -5.35 -17.42 -20.20
CA THR A 461 -5.93 -16.76 -19.02
C THR A 461 -4.90 -16.66 -17.93
N LEU A 462 -4.56 -15.44 -17.53
CA LEU A 462 -3.74 -15.17 -16.36
C LEU A 462 -4.67 -14.87 -15.19
N VAL A 463 -4.60 -15.68 -14.14
CA VAL A 463 -5.30 -15.40 -12.87
C VAL A 463 -4.32 -14.71 -11.93
N VAL A 464 -4.73 -13.58 -11.36
CA VAL A 464 -3.91 -12.81 -10.41
C VAL A 464 -4.66 -12.60 -9.10
N LYS A 465 -3.98 -12.81 -7.97
CA LYS A 465 -4.50 -12.46 -6.63
C LYS A 465 -4.07 -11.03 -6.30
N SER A 466 -4.78 -10.07 -6.91
CA SER A 466 -4.43 -8.65 -6.83
C SER A 466 -5.59 -7.78 -7.28
N ARG A 467 -5.64 -6.53 -6.79
CA ARG A 467 -6.65 -5.54 -7.21
C ARG A 467 -6.20 -4.68 -8.38
N GLY A 468 -4.96 -4.19 -8.35
CA GLY A 468 -4.57 -3.16 -9.29
C GLY A 468 -3.09 -3.13 -9.67
N HIS A 469 -2.19 -3.45 -8.78
CA HIS A 469 -0.74 -3.26 -8.98
C HIS A 469 -0.18 -4.01 -10.19
N PHE A 470 -0.71 -5.20 -10.50
CA PHE A 470 -0.33 -5.98 -11.70
C PHE A 470 -0.55 -5.21 -13.01
N ARG A 471 -1.51 -4.28 -13.07
CA ARG A 471 -1.88 -3.56 -14.30
C ARG A 471 -0.70 -2.79 -14.90
N ALA A 472 0.21 -2.28 -14.06
CA ALA A 472 1.39 -1.54 -14.50
C ALA A 472 2.46 -2.44 -15.17
N ALA A 473 2.40 -3.75 -14.97
CA ALA A 473 3.39 -4.69 -15.50
C ALA A 473 2.84 -5.62 -16.57
N PHE A 474 1.52 -5.86 -16.61
CA PHE A 474 0.85 -6.78 -17.54
C PHE A 474 -0.04 -6.07 -18.59
N ASP A 475 0.15 -4.77 -18.81
CA ASP A 475 -0.57 -3.95 -19.81
C ASP A 475 -0.40 -4.44 -21.25
N THR A 476 0.70 -5.15 -21.54
CA THR A 476 0.96 -5.76 -22.84
C THR A 476 0.38 -7.17 -22.99
N PHE A 477 -0.02 -7.82 -21.89
CA PHE A 477 -0.61 -9.16 -21.92
C PHE A 477 -2.10 -9.11 -22.31
N ALA A 478 -2.86 -8.20 -21.70
CA ALA A 478 -4.27 -8.01 -22.01
C ALA A 478 -4.67 -6.53 -21.88
N PRO A 479 -5.49 -5.99 -22.79
CA PRO A 479 -5.98 -4.61 -22.68
C PRO A 479 -6.97 -4.47 -21.50
N PRO A 480 -7.22 -3.25 -20.97
CA PRO A 480 -8.10 -3.03 -19.83
C PRO A 480 -9.49 -3.68 -19.95
N GLY A 481 -10.09 -3.70 -21.13
CA GLY A 481 -11.38 -4.35 -21.37
C GLY A 481 -11.37 -5.89 -21.29
N ARG A 482 -10.19 -6.49 -21.17
CA ARG A 482 -9.99 -7.94 -21.02
C ARG A 482 -9.52 -8.31 -19.60
N ILE A 483 -9.70 -7.43 -18.64
CA ILE A 483 -9.44 -7.66 -17.21
C ILE A 483 -10.78 -7.76 -16.50
N LEU A 484 -11.09 -8.93 -15.93
CA LEU A 484 -12.31 -9.17 -15.16
C LEU A 484 -11.97 -9.26 -13.68
N GLU A 485 -12.52 -8.36 -12.87
CA GLU A 485 -12.47 -8.46 -11.41
C GLU A 485 -13.52 -9.48 -10.96
N VAL A 486 -13.07 -10.58 -10.37
CA VAL A 486 -13.94 -11.74 -10.09
C VAL A 486 -14.55 -11.63 -8.71
N ASP A 487 -15.85 -11.88 -8.61
CA ASP A 487 -16.58 -11.96 -7.34
C ASP A 487 -16.32 -13.33 -6.68
N CYS A 488 -15.28 -13.35 -5.85
CA CYS A 488 -14.92 -14.46 -4.99
C CYS A 488 -14.98 -14.04 -3.52
N PRO A 489 -15.21 -14.96 -2.58
CA PRO A 489 -15.05 -14.68 -1.16
C PRO A 489 -13.58 -14.57 -0.78
N GLY A 490 -13.26 -13.70 0.18
CA GLY A 490 -11.91 -13.52 0.69
C GLY A 490 -11.79 -12.31 1.60
N LEU A 491 -10.68 -12.24 2.34
CA LEU A 491 -10.42 -11.19 3.34
C LEU A 491 -10.33 -9.78 2.77
N THR A 492 -10.10 -9.65 1.47
CA THR A 492 -9.92 -8.35 0.81
C THR A 492 -11.04 -8.02 -0.17
N THR A 493 -12.21 -8.63 0.02
CA THR A 493 -13.36 -8.43 -0.86
C THR A 493 -13.76 -6.94 -0.94
N PRO A 494 -13.98 -6.40 -2.14
CA PRO A 494 -14.53 -5.05 -2.30
C PRO A 494 -16.04 -4.99 -2.04
N ASN A 495 -16.71 -6.14 -1.88
CA ASN A 495 -18.11 -6.19 -1.43
C ASN A 495 -18.17 -5.96 0.09
N LEU A 496 -18.05 -4.70 0.49
CA LEU A 496 -17.95 -4.30 1.89
C LEU A 496 -19.15 -4.76 2.74
N LYS A 497 -20.33 -5.03 2.13
CA LYS A 497 -21.53 -5.47 2.86
C LYS A 497 -21.41 -6.90 3.42
N THR A 498 -20.43 -7.68 2.98
CA THR A 498 -20.23 -9.08 3.42
C THR A 498 -19.26 -9.22 4.60
N LEU A 499 -18.60 -8.15 5.01
CA LEU A 499 -17.62 -8.17 6.10
C LEU A 499 -18.23 -7.81 7.45
N PRO A 500 -17.76 -8.41 8.57
CA PRO A 500 -18.31 -8.21 9.90
C PRO A 500 -17.74 -6.96 10.59
N TRP A 501 -18.12 -5.77 10.13
CA TRP A 501 -17.68 -4.48 10.68
C TRP A 501 -18.08 -4.32 12.15
N THR A 502 -17.13 -3.98 13.01
CA THR A 502 -17.35 -3.85 14.46
C THR A 502 -16.88 -2.53 15.04
N ARG A 503 -15.92 -1.83 14.41
CA ARG A 503 -15.27 -0.63 14.96
C ARG A 503 -15.42 0.60 14.06
N MET A 504 -15.68 0.41 12.78
CA MET A 504 -15.88 1.51 11.85
C MET A 504 -17.07 2.38 12.29
N PRO A 505 -16.92 3.70 12.38
CA PRO A 505 -18.02 4.59 12.73
C PRO A 505 -19.20 4.47 11.76
N ARG A 506 -20.40 4.43 12.31
CA ARG A 506 -21.65 4.35 11.54
C ARG A 506 -22.55 5.55 11.88
N PRO A 507 -23.38 6.08 10.94
CA PRO A 507 -23.56 5.61 9.56
C PRO A 507 -22.38 6.01 8.64
N VAL A 508 -22.03 5.15 7.66
CA VAL A 508 -20.96 5.35 6.69
C VAL A 508 -21.36 4.82 5.30
N TYR A 509 -21.24 5.64 4.25
CA TYR A 509 -21.51 5.23 2.87
C TYR A 509 -20.33 4.38 2.33
N PRO A 510 -20.54 3.27 1.59
CA PRO A 510 -21.81 2.74 1.07
C PRO A 510 -22.45 1.67 1.98
N LEU A 511 -21.97 1.44 3.20
CA LEU A 511 -22.56 0.46 4.11
C LEU A 511 -23.95 0.89 4.59
N ASP A 512 -24.12 2.20 4.80
CA ASP A 512 -25.39 2.87 5.14
C ASP A 512 -25.74 3.83 4.02
N GLU A 513 -26.83 3.55 3.31
CA GLU A 513 -27.27 4.36 2.16
C GLU A 513 -27.82 5.74 2.59
N ASP A 514 -28.31 5.82 3.82
CA ASP A 514 -28.83 7.02 4.47
C ASP A 514 -27.74 7.87 5.16
N ALA A 515 -26.49 7.49 5.07
CA ALA A 515 -25.38 8.29 5.59
C ALA A 515 -25.42 9.71 5.02
N VAL A 516 -25.36 10.70 5.92
CA VAL A 516 -25.36 12.11 5.59
C VAL A 516 -24.07 12.76 6.06
N TRP A 517 -23.64 13.77 5.32
CA TRP A 517 -22.53 14.63 5.72
C TRP A 517 -22.88 16.08 5.41
N SER A 518 -22.59 16.95 6.34
CA SER A 518 -22.72 18.40 6.18
C SER A 518 -21.41 19.06 6.61
N ALA A 519 -20.95 20.02 5.82
CA ALA A 519 -19.90 20.92 6.24
C ALA A 519 -20.40 21.72 7.44
N GLY A 520 -19.91 21.40 8.66
CA GLY A 520 -20.24 22.12 9.88
C GLY A 520 -19.61 23.52 9.95
#